data_cccb9a15d95c934b95fa469ae3f9c00a
#
_entry.id   cccb9a15d95c934b95fa469ae3f9c00a
#
_cell.length_a   1.000
_cell.length_b   1.000
_cell.length_c   1.000
_cell.angle_alpha   90.00
_cell.angle_beta   90.00
_cell.angle_gamma   90.00
#
_symmetry.space_group_name_H-M   'P 1'
#
loop_
_entity.id
_entity.type
_entity.pdbx_description
1 polymer ?
#
loop_
_entity_poly.entity_id
_entity_poly.type
_entity_poly.pdbx_seq_one_letter_code
_entity_poly.pdbx_strand_id
1 'polypeptide(L)'
;MGNLAKPDYATSLFILYKMKKKPTKSTNKLKVRRLGIDTQKEHVAYIRADSHVVISEGFEALARVRIKKGILSIVASLHIVHSNLLSKGEIGLSEIAFSSLNIKNGDMIEIIHLEPLVSLGYIRAKIYGKTVDEKGMNEIVEDVVLGNYSNIHLSSFITAFAGDHMNLNEIISLTRAMIISGDRIKWKQKMVVDKHCIGGLPGNRTTPIIVSIVSALGLTMPKTSSRAITSPAGTADTMEVMAPVNLSMKKIKDVVDKQGGCVVWGSGANLSPADDILIRIERALDLDSEGQLIASVLSKKVAAGSTHLVVDMPVGDTVKLRSIEAANHLKILMEQVGNAVGLKLKVVVTDGSQPVGIGLGPSLEAMDILSVLRNEKNAPADLRERSLLLTGELLELAGFVKSGKGYETAAKVLSSGDAYKKFRAICKAQGGYTEPEFAKYRHDIHANHSGIVRSIDNRKISRVAKLAGAPDHPRAGVRYFAPLGKAVKKGDLLYTIFTETEGELYYALQYVKIESDIILIK
;
A
#
# COMPACT_ATOMS: atom_id res chain seq x y z
N MET A 1 -35.05 22.01 -52.61
CA MET A 1 -34.82 21.23 -51.38
C MET A 1 -33.36 21.40 -51.05
N GLY A 2 -33.07 22.29 -50.13
CA GLY A 2 -31.72 22.77 -49.88
C GLY A 2 -30.92 21.90 -48.93
N ASN A 3 -29.70 21.53 -49.33
CA ASN A 3 -28.69 20.92 -48.47
C ASN A 3 -28.11 21.99 -47.54
N LEU A 4 -28.39 21.89 -46.26
CA LEU A 4 -27.70 22.63 -45.21
C LEU A 4 -26.41 21.88 -44.86
N ALA A 5 -25.26 22.45 -45.27
CA ALA A 5 -23.94 21.96 -44.87
C ALA A 5 -23.73 22.20 -43.37
N LYS A 6 -23.31 21.18 -42.64
CA LYS A 6 -22.90 21.27 -41.23
C LYS A 6 -21.59 22.08 -41.14
N PRO A 7 -21.42 22.99 -40.19
CA PRO A 7 -20.17 23.74 -40.03
C PRO A 7 -19.08 22.78 -39.47
N ASP A 8 -17.93 22.83 -40.12
CA ASP A 8 -16.71 22.09 -39.75
C ASP A 8 -16.03 22.78 -38.56
N TYR A 9 -16.32 22.30 -37.35
CA TYR A 9 -15.75 22.83 -36.10
C TYR A 9 -14.24 22.52 -35.93
N ALA A 10 -13.69 21.64 -36.74
CA ALA A 10 -12.26 21.27 -36.65
C ALA A 10 -11.34 22.31 -37.24
N THR A 11 -11.79 23.03 -38.28
CA THR A 11 -10.97 24.01 -38.98
C THR A 11 -10.90 25.37 -38.26
N SER A 12 -11.93 25.72 -37.48
CA SER A 12 -11.95 26.98 -36.72
C SER A 12 -11.03 27.00 -35.50
N LEU A 13 -10.79 25.85 -34.86
CA LEU A 13 -9.86 25.77 -33.71
C LEU A 13 -8.38 25.82 -34.14
N PHE A 14 -8.07 25.38 -35.37
CA PHE A 14 -6.68 25.36 -35.88
C PHE A 14 -6.17 26.71 -36.33
N ILE A 15 -7.08 27.63 -36.73
CA ILE A 15 -6.73 28.99 -37.20
C ILE A 15 -6.49 29.94 -36.02
N LEU A 16 -7.14 29.76 -34.88
CA LEU A 16 -6.93 30.57 -33.67
C LEU A 16 -5.59 30.28 -32.97
N TYR A 17 -4.94 29.13 -33.24
CA TYR A 17 -3.66 28.75 -32.61
C TYR A 17 -2.42 29.36 -33.30
N LYS A 18 -2.55 29.94 -34.50
CA LYS A 18 -1.40 30.45 -35.29
C LYS A 18 -1.12 31.95 -35.16
N MET A 19 -1.86 32.69 -34.33
CA MET A 19 -1.63 34.13 -34.15
C MET A 19 -1.34 34.47 -32.67
N LYS A 20 -0.39 33.81 -32.03
CA LYS A 20 0.21 34.37 -30.82
C LYS A 20 1.61 34.89 -31.13
N LYS A 21 1.74 36.21 -31.05
CA LYS A 21 2.99 36.99 -31.12
C LYS A 21 4.09 36.30 -30.27
N LYS A 22 5.33 36.32 -30.80
CA LYS A 22 6.53 35.99 -30.00
C LYS A 22 6.45 36.77 -28.67
N PRO A 23 6.64 36.12 -27.51
CA PRO A 23 6.59 36.82 -26.25
C PRO A 23 7.73 37.83 -26.19
N THR A 24 7.39 39.10 -26.06
CA THR A 24 8.27 40.08 -25.42
C THR A 24 8.68 39.50 -24.08
N LYS A 25 9.94 39.62 -23.69
CA LYS A 25 10.50 39.16 -22.41
C LYS A 25 9.65 39.66 -21.21
N SER A 26 8.47 39.11 -20.99
CA SER A 26 7.77 39.26 -19.72
C SER A 26 8.45 38.32 -18.74
N THR A 27 8.95 38.87 -17.69
CA THR A 27 9.59 38.06 -16.63
C THR A 27 8.46 37.40 -15.83
N ASN A 28 8.10 36.15 -16.18
CA ASN A 28 7.15 35.33 -15.42
C ASN A 28 7.77 34.93 -14.04
N LYS A 29 8.53 35.86 -13.46
CA LYS A 29 9.21 35.72 -12.18
C LYS A 29 8.39 36.37 -11.07
N LEU A 30 8.17 35.61 -10.03
CA LEU A 30 7.42 36.03 -8.85
C LEU A 30 8.26 35.75 -7.59
N LYS A 31 8.07 36.60 -6.58
CA LYS A 31 8.70 36.45 -5.27
C LYS A 31 7.90 35.48 -4.42
N VAL A 32 8.53 34.47 -3.88
CA VAL A 32 7.88 33.46 -3.05
C VAL A 32 7.52 34.03 -1.68
N ARG A 33 6.28 33.83 -1.26
CA ARG A 33 5.78 34.04 0.09
C ARG A 33 5.35 32.71 0.69
N ARG A 34 5.95 32.32 1.81
CA ARG A 34 5.55 31.12 2.55
C ARG A 34 4.23 31.39 3.27
N LEU A 35 3.19 30.59 2.97
CA LEU A 35 1.87 30.75 3.55
C LEU A 35 1.58 29.78 4.71
N GLY A 36 2.37 28.71 4.86
CA GLY A 36 2.16 27.68 5.89
C GLY A 36 0.92 26.82 5.63
N ILE A 37 0.49 26.69 4.36
CA ILE A 37 -0.70 25.90 4.00
C ILE A 37 -0.26 24.47 3.68
N ASP A 38 -0.73 23.52 4.48
CA ASP A 38 -0.57 22.09 4.22
C ASP A 38 -1.69 21.61 3.27
N THR A 39 -1.30 21.05 2.14
CA THR A 39 -2.17 20.42 1.15
C THR A 39 -1.88 18.92 1.06
N GLN A 40 -1.33 18.34 2.13
CA GLN A 40 -0.81 16.97 2.18
C GLN A 40 0.30 16.79 1.13
N LYS A 41 0.05 16.03 0.07
CA LYS A 41 1.03 15.74 -0.99
C LYS A 41 0.76 16.48 -2.29
N GLU A 42 -0.22 17.38 -2.34
CA GLU A 42 -0.56 18.11 -3.55
C GLU A 42 0.25 19.41 -3.67
N HIS A 43 0.94 19.57 -4.80
CA HIS A 43 1.59 20.84 -5.11
C HIS A 43 0.55 21.87 -5.53
N VAL A 44 0.40 22.93 -4.73
CA VAL A 44 -0.52 24.04 -4.99
C VAL A 44 0.24 25.34 -5.01
N ALA A 45 -0.09 26.17 -5.99
CA ALA A 45 0.39 27.53 -6.12
C ALA A 45 -0.77 28.52 -5.96
N TYR A 46 -0.55 29.59 -5.21
CA TYR A 46 -1.51 30.65 -4.95
C TYR A 46 -1.01 31.92 -5.60
N ILE A 47 -1.80 32.55 -6.45
CA ILE A 47 -1.43 33.80 -7.13
C ILE A 47 -2.61 34.75 -7.09
N ARG A 48 -2.31 36.06 -6.95
CA ARG A 48 -3.35 37.07 -6.91
C ARG A 48 -3.98 37.27 -8.28
N ALA A 49 -5.30 37.44 -8.35
CA ALA A 49 -6.08 37.59 -9.59
C ALA A 49 -5.59 38.74 -10.49
N ASP A 50 -5.13 39.83 -9.88
CA ASP A 50 -4.62 41.01 -10.56
C ASP A 50 -3.09 41.04 -10.72
N SER A 51 -2.42 39.88 -10.54
CA SER A 51 -1.00 39.74 -10.85
C SER A 51 -0.75 39.87 -12.34
N HIS A 52 0.33 40.59 -12.70
CA HIS A 52 0.72 40.75 -14.09
C HIS A 52 0.90 39.42 -14.84
N VAL A 53 1.37 38.39 -14.16
CA VAL A 53 1.55 37.05 -14.74
C VAL A 53 0.22 36.38 -15.05
N VAL A 54 -0.78 36.49 -14.16
CA VAL A 54 -2.13 35.96 -14.43
C VAL A 54 -2.76 36.62 -15.65
N ILE A 55 -2.64 37.93 -15.71
CA ILE A 55 -3.25 38.74 -16.82
C ILE A 55 -2.52 38.48 -18.14
N SER A 56 -1.16 38.47 -18.15
CA SER A 56 -0.38 38.33 -19.38
C SER A 56 -0.41 36.92 -19.95
N GLU A 57 -0.41 35.90 -19.08
CA GLU A 57 -0.39 34.47 -19.48
C GLU A 57 -1.81 33.89 -19.63
N GLY A 58 -2.84 34.58 -19.13
CA GLY A 58 -4.21 34.08 -19.15
C GLY A 58 -4.40 32.85 -18.25
N PHE A 59 -3.73 32.81 -17.11
CA PHE A 59 -3.89 31.72 -16.17
C PHE A 59 -5.27 31.76 -15.49
N GLU A 60 -5.90 30.59 -15.46
CA GLU A 60 -7.19 30.39 -14.80
C GLU A 60 -7.02 29.53 -13.52
N ALA A 61 -8.02 29.58 -12.65
CA ALA A 61 -8.08 28.72 -11.48
C ALA A 61 -8.04 27.24 -11.90
N LEU A 62 -7.32 26.42 -11.14
CA LEU A 62 -7.07 25.00 -11.38
C LEU A 62 -6.21 24.69 -12.62
N ALA A 63 -5.70 25.69 -13.34
CA ALA A 63 -4.69 25.45 -14.37
C ALA A 63 -3.48 24.72 -13.78
N ARG A 64 -2.93 23.79 -14.55
CA ARG A 64 -1.64 23.15 -14.19
C ARG A 64 -0.51 24.02 -14.71
N VAL A 65 0.37 24.40 -13.80
CA VAL A 65 1.51 25.28 -14.11
C VAL A 65 2.81 24.62 -13.69
N ARG A 66 3.87 24.87 -14.46
CA ARG A 66 5.21 24.48 -14.09
C ARG A 66 5.91 25.62 -13.38
N ILE A 67 6.43 25.34 -12.18
CA ILE A 67 7.16 26.29 -11.35
C ILE A 67 8.62 25.87 -11.34
N LYS A 68 9.52 26.81 -11.65
CA LYS A 68 10.96 26.56 -11.77
C LYS A 68 11.78 27.43 -10.81
N LYS A 69 12.81 26.83 -10.22
CA LYS A 69 13.90 27.51 -9.53
C LYS A 69 15.23 26.90 -9.94
N GLY A 70 15.97 27.56 -10.81
CA GLY A 70 17.19 27.01 -11.40
C GLY A 70 16.91 25.70 -12.14
N ILE A 71 17.52 24.61 -11.71
CA ILE A 71 17.34 23.28 -12.29
C ILE A 71 16.14 22.51 -11.71
N LEU A 72 15.62 22.95 -10.56
CA LEU A 72 14.48 22.30 -9.92
C LEU A 72 13.17 22.80 -10.53
N SER A 73 12.23 21.90 -10.75
CA SER A 73 10.90 22.24 -11.20
C SER A 73 9.85 21.30 -10.63
N ILE A 74 8.65 21.82 -10.41
CA ILE A 74 7.46 21.06 -10.04
C ILE A 74 6.29 21.45 -10.93
N VAL A 75 5.27 20.60 -11.00
CA VAL A 75 3.97 20.97 -11.55
C VAL A 75 3.00 21.15 -10.40
N ALA A 76 2.27 22.26 -10.39
CA ALA A 76 1.33 22.62 -9.34
C ALA A 76 -0.04 23.00 -9.91
N SER A 77 -1.10 22.79 -9.12
CA SER A 77 -2.43 23.34 -9.38
C SER A 77 -2.45 24.82 -8.98
N LEU A 78 -2.91 25.68 -9.87
CA LEU A 78 -2.97 27.12 -9.61
C LEU A 78 -4.28 27.50 -8.95
N HIS A 79 -4.21 28.23 -7.84
CA HIS A 79 -5.35 28.81 -7.15
C HIS A 79 -5.29 30.34 -7.20
N ILE A 80 -6.40 30.95 -7.55
CA ILE A 80 -6.52 32.40 -7.69
C ILE A 80 -6.97 33.00 -6.36
N VAL A 81 -6.21 34.02 -5.89
CA VAL A 81 -6.45 34.73 -4.64
C VAL A 81 -7.08 36.08 -4.93
N HIS A 82 -8.26 36.36 -4.37
CA HIS A 82 -9.00 37.62 -4.52
C HIS A 82 -8.84 38.56 -3.31
N SER A 83 -7.97 38.23 -2.36
CA SER A 83 -7.71 39.01 -1.16
C SER A 83 -6.29 39.60 -1.14
N ASN A 84 -5.98 40.34 -0.08
CA ASN A 84 -4.64 40.90 0.16
C ASN A 84 -3.67 39.91 0.83
N LEU A 85 -3.98 38.61 0.76
CA LEU A 85 -3.10 37.55 1.28
C LEU A 85 -1.72 37.58 0.61
N LEU A 86 -1.68 37.94 -0.67
CA LEU A 86 -0.45 38.08 -1.47
C LEU A 86 -0.37 39.47 -2.10
N SER A 87 0.83 39.99 -2.34
CA SER A 87 1.05 41.16 -3.17
C SER A 87 1.06 40.78 -4.66
N LYS A 88 0.89 41.78 -5.58
CA LYS A 88 0.79 41.52 -7.05
C LYS A 88 2.00 40.80 -7.64
N GLY A 89 3.20 40.98 -7.07
CA GLY A 89 4.46 40.35 -7.50
C GLY A 89 4.82 39.10 -6.72
N GLU A 90 3.90 38.58 -5.88
CA GLU A 90 4.15 37.42 -5.03
C GLU A 90 3.40 36.19 -5.50
N ILE A 91 3.94 35.03 -5.17
CA ILE A 91 3.33 33.71 -5.31
C ILE A 91 3.43 32.96 -3.98
N GLY A 92 2.31 32.44 -3.51
CA GLY A 92 2.26 31.52 -2.38
C GLY A 92 2.41 30.07 -2.86
N LEU A 93 3.05 29.23 -2.05
CA LEU A 93 3.14 27.80 -2.34
C LEU A 93 2.69 26.99 -1.13
N SER A 94 2.10 25.80 -1.39
CA SER A 94 1.86 24.82 -0.33
C SER A 94 3.17 24.34 0.28
N GLU A 95 3.14 23.87 1.52
CA GLU A 95 4.35 23.42 2.25
C GLU A 95 5.10 22.32 1.49
N ILE A 96 4.39 21.39 0.86
CA ILE A 96 5.02 20.35 0.04
C ILE A 96 5.69 20.92 -1.21
N ALA A 97 5.05 21.89 -1.91
CA ALA A 97 5.63 22.53 -3.09
C ALA A 97 6.86 23.36 -2.71
N PHE A 98 6.79 24.06 -1.56
CA PHE A 98 7.88 24.85 -1.00
C PHE A 98 9.10 23.96 -0.69
N SER A 99 8.88 22.80 -0.06
CA SER A 99 9.92 21.83 0.28
C SER A 99 10.51 21.15 -0.96
N SER A 100 9.68 20.76 -1.92
CA SER A 100 10.13 20.06 -3.14
C SER A 100 11.04 20.93 -4.02
N LEU A 101 10.83 22.24 -4.03
CA LEU A 101 11.70 23.20 -4.74
C LEU A 101 12.91 23.64 -3.92
N ASN A 102 13.03 23.21 -2.66
CA ASN A 102 14.08 23.63 -1.73
C ASN A 102 14.28 25.17 -1.73
N ILE A 103 13.18 25.90 -1.56
CA ILE A 103 13.15 27.37 -1.63
C ILE A 103 13.04 27.99 -0.25
N LYS A 104 13.40 29.29 -0.18
CA LYS A 104 13.23 30.12 1.01
C LYS A 104 12.21 31.24 0.73
N ASN A 105 11.61 31.74 1.80
CA ASN A 105 10.75 32.92 1.70
C ASN A 105 11.53 34.08 1.07
N GLY A 106 10.95 34.72 0.04
CA GLY A 106 11.57 35.80 -0.70
C GLY A 106 12.38 35.38 -1.93
N ASP A 107 12.57 34.09 -2.19
CA ASP A 107 13.22 33.61 -3.41
C ASP A 107 12.41 33.98 -4.66
N MET A 108 13.11 34.14 -5.78
CA MET A 108 12.48 34.36 -7.09
C MET A 108 12.31 33.03 -7.82
N ILE A 109 11.11 32.79 -8.30
CA ILE A 109 10.77 31.61 -9.12
C ILE A 109 10.12 32.04 -10.43
N GLU A 110 10.12 31.16 -11.39
CA GLU A 110 9.47 31.31 -12.68
C GLU A 110 8.25 30.42 -12.78
N ILE A 111 7.13 30.94 -13.29
CA ILE A 111 5.91 30.20 -13.55
C ILE A 111 5.64 30.17 -15.05
N ILE A 112 5.38 28.99 -15.61
CA ILE A 112 5.11 28.82 -17.04
C ILE A 112 3.95 27.84 -17.25
N HIS A 113 3.32 27.93 -18.42
CA HIS A 113 2.32 26.94 -18.83
C HIS A 113 2.91 25.53 -18.85
N LEU A 114 2.11 24.55 -18.44
CA LEU A 114 2.42 23.15 -18.70
C LEU A 114 2.04 22.83 -20.16
N GLU A 115 2.96 22.18 -20.88
CA GLU A 115 2.66 21.66 -22.21
C GLU A 115 1.56 20.60 -22.15
N PRO A 116 0.72 20.47 -23.19
CA PRO A 116 -0.30 19.43 -23.25
C PRO A 116 0.32 18.04 -23.10
N LEU A 117 -0.20 17.26 -22.15
CA LEU A 117 0.29 15.90 -21.89
C LEU A 117 -0.26 14.94 -22.94
N VAL A 118 0.63 14.36 -23.75
CA VAL A 118 0.28 13.37 -24.78
C VAL A 118 -0.35 12.13 -24.15
N SER A 119 0.15 11.72 -22.98
CA SER A 119 -0.31 10.57 -22.21
C SER A 119 -1.80 10.60 -21.86
N LEU A 120 -2.41 11.77 -21.68
CA LEU A 120 -3.87 11.92 -21.52
C LEU A 120 -4.66 11.45 -22.74
N GLY A 121 -4.04 11.41 -23.92
CA GLY A 121 -4.63 10.85 -25.12
C GLY A 121 -4.86 9.34 -25.00
N TYR A 122 -3.95 8.62 -24.38
CA TYR A 122 -4.11 7.16 -24.14
C TYR A 122 -5.22 6.88 -23.11
N ILE A 123 -5.32 7.70 -22.05
CA ILE A 123 -6.42 7.56 -21.07
C ILE A 123 -7.77 7.79 -21.74
N ARG A 124 -7.88 8.83 -22.58
CA ARG A 124 -9.12 9.07 -23.36
C ARG A 124 -9.42 7.93 -24.32
N ALA A 125 -8.42 7.42 -25.03
CA ALA A 125 -8.58 6.28 -25.92
C ALA A 125 -9.10 5.04 -25.15
N LYS A 126 -8.59 4.81 -23.94
CA LYS A 126 -9.05 3.73 -23.05
C LYS A 126 -10.51 3.89 -22.64
N ILE A 127 -10.93 5.10 -22.26
CA ILE A 127 -12.33 5.42 -21.93
C ILE A 127 -13.27 5.09 -23.11
N TYR A 128 -12.78 5.28 -24.36
CA TYR A 128 -13.52 4.90 -25.57
C TYR A 128 -13.28 3.45 -26.04
N GLY A 129 -12.82 2.58 -25.15
CA GLY A 129 -12.70 1.13 -25.41
C GLY A 129 -11.47 0.71 -26.23
N LYS A 130 -10.48 1.60 -26.40
CA LYS A 130 -9.21 1.22 -27.06
C LYS A 130 -8.23 0.63 -26.04
N THR A 131 -7.35 -0.23 -26.50
CA THR A 131 -6.24 -0.76 -25.70
C THR A 131 -5.09 0.22 -25.66
N VAL A 132 -4.32 0.20 -24.56
CA VAL A 132 -3.11 1.01 -24.40
C VAL A 132 -1.89 0.08 -24.50
N ASP A 133 -0.99 0.41 -25.39
CA ASP A 133 0.25 -0.35 -25.59
C ASP A 133 1.30 -0.04 -24.51
N GLU A 134 2.43 -0.75 -24.55
CA GLU A 134 3.52 -0.59 -23.57
C GLU A 134 4.11 0.83 -23.59
N LYS A 135 4.20 1.46 -24.76
CA LYS A 135 4.68 2.84 -24.90
C LYS A 135 3.73 3.82 -24.19
N GLY A 136 2.44 3.74 -24.48
CA GLY A 136 1.43 4.60 -23.86
C GLY A 136 1.36 4.42 -22.34
N MET A 137 1.52 3.17 -21.85
CA MET A 137 1.53 2.87 -20.43
C MET A 137 2.77 3.47 -19.74
N ASN A 138 3.94 3.40 -20.36
CA ASN A 138 5.16 4.02 -19.85
C ASN A 138 5.01 5.55 -19.74
N GLU A 139 4.49 6.20 -20.79
CA GLU A 139 4.25 7.66 -20.77
C GLU A 139 3.25 8.07 -19.68
N ILE A 140 2.17 7.30 -19.48
CA ILE A 140 1.22 7.53 -18.39
C ILE A 140 1.91 7.45 -17.03
N VAL A 141 2.62 6.36 -16.76
CA VAL A 141 3.28 6.14 -15.46
C VAL A 141 4.38 7.16 -15.21
N GLU A 142 5.12 7.57 -16.23
CA GLU A 142 6.10 8.65 -16.15
C GLU A 142 5.46 9.96 -15.72
N ASP A 143 4.35 10.36 -16.37
CA ASP A 143 3.62 11.58 -16.03
C ASP A 143 3.00 11.53 -14.62
N VAL A 144 2.57 10.36 -14.17
CA VAL A 144 2.14 10.13 -12.77
C VAL A 144 3.28 10.42 -11.81
N VAL A 145 4.45 9.83 -12.03
CA VAL A 145 5.63 9.95 -11.13
C VAL A 145 6.21 11.36 -11.14
N LEU A 146 6.22 12.02 -12.30
CA LEU A 146 6.65 13.41 -12.43
C LEU A 146 5.67 14.42 -11.81
N GLY A 147 4.48 13.95 -11.35
CA GLY A 147 3.44 14.81 -10.77
C GLY A 147 2.76 15.71 -11.81
N ASN A 148 2.84 15.35 -13.09
CA ASN A 148 2.20 16.12 -14.17
C ASN A 148 0.67 16.00 -14.12
N TYR A 149 0.13 14.92 -13.57
CA TYR A 149 -1.31 14.69 -13.44
C TYR A 149 -1.89 15.39 -12.21
N SER A 150 -3.08 15.98 -12.37
CA SER A 150 -3.92 16.37 -11.25
C SER A 150 -4.67 15.17 -10.67
N ASN A 151 -5.29 15.32 -9.51
CA ASN A 151 -6.15 14.27 -8.94
C ASN A 151 -7.30 13.89 -9.88
N ILE A 152 -7.81 14.82 -10.72
CA ILE A 152 -8.83 14.54 -11.75
C ILE A 152 -8.26 13.59 -12.82
N HIS A 153 -7.05 13.83 -13.29
CA HIS A 153 -6.38 12.96 -14.27
C HIS A 153 -6.09 11.58 -13.70
N LEU A 154 -5.62 11.53 -12.45
CA LEU A 154 -5.36 10.27 -11.73
C LEU A 154 -6.66 9.48 -11.52
N SER A 155 -7.76 10.14 -11.12
CA SER A 155 -9.07 9.51 -10.99
C SER A 155 -9.57 8.96 -12.34
N SER A 156 -9.40 9.74 -13.43
CA SER A 156 -9.76 9.30 -14.78
C SER A 156 -8.96 8.06 -15.20
N PHE A 157 -7.64 8.03 -14.92
CA PHE A 157 -6.80 6.87 -15.19
C PHE A 157 -7.31 5.65 -14.40
N ILE A 158 -7.43 5.76 -13.08
CA ILE A 158 -7.86 4.65 -12.22
C ILE A 158 -9.22 4.11 -12.68
N THR A 159 -10.20 4.99 -12.94
CA THR A 159 -11.53 4.59 -13.37
C THR A 159 -11.54 3.94 -14.76
N ALA A 160 -10.77 4.47 -15.71
CA ALA A 160 -10.71 3.91 -17.07
C ALA A 160 -10.10 2.51 -17.11
N PHE A 161 -9.24 2.17 -16.14
CA PHE A 161 -8.55 0.88 -16.03
C PHE A 161 -9.11 -0.02 -14.92
N ALA A 162 -10.21 0.40 -14.24
CA ALA A 162 -10.86 -0.39 -13.18
C ALA A 162 -11.70 -1.53 -13.75
N GLY A 163 -12.09 -2.47 -12.88
CA GLY A 163 -12.87 -3.66 -13.26
C GLY A 163 -12.13 -4.52 -14.27
N ASP A 164 -12.87 -5.09 -15.23
CA ASP A 164 -12.37 -5.99 -16.28
C ASP A 164 -11.84 -5.22 -17.51
N HIS A 165 -11.55 -3.94 -17.38
CA HIS A 165 -11.14 -3.10 -18.50
C HIS A 165 -9.70 -3.34 -18.95
N MET A 166 -8.86 -3.99 -18.14
CA MET A 166 -7.48 -4.29 -18.50
C MET A 166 -7.35 -5.71 -19.05
N ASN A 167 -6.78 -5.85 -20.24
CA ASN A 167 -6.34 -7.15 -20.73
C ASN A 167 -4.96 -7.51 -20.14
N LEU A 168 -4.54 -8.77 -20.29
CA LEU A 168 -3.27 -9.28 -19.75
C LEU A 168 -2.06 -8.44 -20.20
N ASN A 169 -2.00 -8.00 -21.46
CA ASN A 169 -0.85 -7.22 -21.97
C ASN A 169 -0.81 -5.82 -21.31
N GLU A 170 -1.95 -5.19 -21.08
CA GLU A 170 -2.02 -3.91 -20.37
C GLU A 170 -1.58 -4.05 -18.90
N ILE A 171 -1.95 -5.16 -18.22
CA ILE A 171 -1.50 -5.43 -16.84
C ILE A 171 0.03 -5.64 -16.80
N ILE A 172 0.58 -6.39 -17.77
CA ILE A 172 2.03 -6.59 -17.90
C ILE A 172 2.73 -5.25 -18.15
N SER A 173 2.20 -4.42 -19.06
CA SER A 173 2.76 -3.12 -19.41
C SER A 173 2.74 -2.15 -18.23
N LEU A 174 1.62 -2.09 -17.48
CA LEU A 174 1.53 -1.29 -16.26
C LEU A 174 2.54 -1.76 -15.20
N THR A 175 2.62 -3.08 -14.98
CA THR A 175 3.58 -3.66 -14.04
C THR A 175 5.02 -3.30 -14.39
N ARG A 176 5.41 -3.41 -15.68
CA ARG A 176 6.75 -3.04 -16.18
C ARG A 176 7.02 -1.55 -16.01
N ALA A 177 6.07 -0.70 -16.39
CA ALA A 177 6.19 0.75 -16.23
C ALA A 177 6.40 1.15 -14.77
N MET A 178 5.65 0.55 -13.86
CA MET A 178 5.81 0.78 -12.41
C MET A 178 7.16 0.27 -11.87
N ILE A 179 7.69 -0.85 -12.39
CA ILE A 179 9.02 -1.36 -12.06
C ILE A 179 10.11 -0.39 -12.53
N ILE A 180 9.99 0.14 -13.74
CA ILE A 180 10.99 1.02 -14.34
C ILE A 180 11.01 2.38 -13.65
N SER A 181 9.87 2.86 -13.19
CA SER A 181 9.72 4.17 -12.55
C SER A 181 10.33 4.26 -11.15
N GLY A 182 10.65 3.14 -10.51
CA GLY A 182 11.19 3.08 -9.15
C GLY A 182 12.65 2.63 -9.06
N ASP A 183 13.20 2.73 -7.86
CA ASP A 183 14.53 2.23 -7.55
C ASP A 183 14.53 0.71 -7.43
N ARG A 184 15.63 0.07 -7.82
CA ARG A 184 15.80 -1.37 -7.68
C ARG A 184 16.85 -1.70 -6.62
N ILE A 185 16.48 -2.52 -5.66
CA ILE A 185 17.44 -3.04 -4.68
C ILE A 185 18.20 -4.22 -5.30
N LYS A 186 19.52 -4.13 -5.30
CA LYS A 186 20.40 -5.23 -5.71
C LYS A 186 20.98 -5.91 -4.47
N TRP A 187 20.77 -7.22 -4.39
CA TRP A 187 21.32 -8.09 -3.36
C TRP A 187 22.55 -8.83 -3.88
N LYS A 188 23.42 -9.30 -2.98
CA LYS A 188 24.59 -10.13 -3.38
C LYS A 188 24.16 -11.51 -3.84
N GLN A 189 23.08 -12.01 -3.26
CA GLN A 189 22.55 -13.35 -3.56
C GLN A 189 21.73 -13.32 -4.84
N LYS A 190 21.92 -14.37 -5.67
CA LYS A 190 21.16 -14.54 -6.91
C LYS A 190 19.71 -14.97 -6.67
N MET A 191 19.48 -15.71 -5.58
CA MET A 191 18.15 -16.17 -5.18
C MET A 191 17.69 -15.34 -3.99
N VAL A 192 16.59 -14.64 -4.16
CA VAL A 192 15.93 -13.82 -3.14
C VAL A 192 14.48 -14.22 -3.11
N VAL A 193 14.03 -14.75 -1.99
CA VAL A 193 12.66 -15.22 -1.83
C VAL A 193 11.82 -14.19 -1.07
N ASP A 194 10.52 -14.18 -1.33
CA ASP A 194 9.58 -13.29 -0.64
C ASP A 194 8.20 -13.95 -0.47
N LYS A 195 7.40 -13.41 0.42
CA LYS A 195 6.00 -13.78 0.63
C LYS A 195 5.14 -12.53 0.67
N HIS A 196 4.01 -12.57 0.00
CA HIS A 196 3.00 -11.52 0.08
C HIS A 196 1.64 -12.11 0.50
N CYS A 197 0.80 -11.30 1.14
CA CYS A 197 -0.61 -11.61 1.33
C CYS A 197 -1.42 -10.49 0.68
N ILE A 198 -2.44 -10.81 -0.11
CA ILE A 198 -3.27 -9.80 -0.77
C ILE A 198 -4.13 -8.99 0.22
N GLY A 199 -4.19 -9.41 1.49
CA GLY A 199 -4.80 -8.67 2.59
C GLY A 199 -6.27 -9.00 2.84
N GLY A 200 -6.88 -8.20 3.73
CA GLY A 200 -8.28 -8.37 4.13
C GLY A 200 -8.50 -9.36 5.28
N LEU A 201 -7.48 -10.11 5.72
CA LEU A 201 -7.58 -11.07 6.80
C LEU A 201 -6.79 -10.57 8.03
N PRO A 202 -7.46 -10.22 9.14
CA PRO A 202 -6.78 -9.75 10.35
C PRO A 202 -5.99 -10.89 11.03
N GLY A 203 -4.96 -10.53 11.77
CA GLY A 203 -4.12 -11.48 12.50
C GLY A 203 -3.18 -12.34 11.62
N ASN A 204 -3.29 -12.28 10.28
CA ASN A 204 -2.49 -13.11 9.35
C ASN A 204 -1.01 -12.68 9.32
N ARG A 205 -0.29 -12.84 10.42
CA ARG A 205 1.12 -12.41 10.61
C ARG A 205 2.12 -13.55 10.41
N THR A 206 1.95 -14.30 9.35
CA THR A 206 2.87 -15.40 9.00
C THR A 206 4.28 -14.94 8.63
N THR A 207 4.44 -13.69 8.16
CA THR A 207 5.69 -13.19 7.58
C THR A 207 6.91 -13.27 8.51
N PRO A 208 6.89 -12.84 9.79
CA PRO A 208 8.06 -12.94 10.66
C PRO A 208 8.47 -14.40 10.92
N ILE A 209 7.49 -15.31 10.98
CA ILE A 209 7.73 -16.75 11.14
C ILE A 209 8.41 -17.31 9.90
N ILE A 210 7.88 -17.01 8.71
CA ILE A 210 8.42 -17.46 7.41
C ILE A 210 9.84 -16.95 7.22
N VAL A 211 10.09 -15.63 7.43
CA VAL A 211 11.43 -15.04 7.33
C VAL A 211 12.42 -15.78 8.24
N SER A 212 11.99 -16.10 9.46
CA SER A 212 12.85 -16.78 10.43
C SER A 212 13.22 -18.19 10.01
N ILE A 213 12.24 -18.98 9.52
CA ILE A 213 12.48 -20.35 9.05
C ILE A 213 13.38 -20.35 7.82
N VAL A 214 13.03 -19.53 6.83
CA VAL A 214 13.74 -19.43 5.54
C VAL A 214 15.19 -18.97 5.73
N SER A 215 15.40 -17.96 6.59
CA SER A 215 16.75 -17.45 6.89
C SER A 215 17.56 -18.41 7.76
N ALA A 216 16.92 -19.24 8.61
CA ALA A 216 17.59 -20.30 9.36
C ALA A 216 18.12 -21.40 8.44
N LEU A 217 17.43 -21.65 7.31
CA LEU A 217 17.87 -22.58 6.25
C LEU A 217 18.93 -21.98 5.32
N GLY A 218 19.33 -20.72 5.50
CA GLY A 218 20.36 -20.06 4.70
C GLY A 218 19.87 -19.40 3.42
N LEU A 219 18.58 -19.40 3.15
CA LEU A 219 18.00 -18.61 2.06
C LEU A 219 17.91 -17.13 2.43
N THR A 220 17.82 -16.26 1.40
CA THR A 220 17.76 -14.80 1.58
C THR A 220 16.34 -14.28 1.41
N MET A 221 15.79 -13.67 2.48
CA MET A 221 14.46 -13.09 2.50
C MET A 221 14.45 -11.68 3.10
N PRO A 222 14.82 -10.63 2.33
CA PRO A 222 14.78 -9.23 2.77
C PRO A 222 13.35 -8.70 2.70
N LYS A 223 12.59 -8.85 3.76
CA LYS A 223 11.18 -8.47 3.77
C LYS A 223 10.98 -6.98 4.01
N THR A 224 10.52 -6.28 2.98
CA THR A 224 9.92 -4.95 3.12
C THR A 224 8.41 -5.07 3.30
N SER A 225 7.85 -4.34 4.24
CA SER A 225 6.43 -4.42 4.61
C SER A 225 5.81 -3.03 4.73
N SER A 226 4.49 -2.95 4.53
CA SER A 226 3.70 -1.74 4.82
C SER A 226 3.24 -1.71 6.27
N ARG A 227 2.89 -0.52 6.73
CA ARG A 227 2.05 -0.31 7.91
C ARG A 227 0.59 -0.65 7.60
N ALA A 228 -0.24 -0.70 8.63
CA ALA A 228 -1.67 -0.94 8.49
C ALA A 228 -2.35 0.10 7.59
N ILE A 229 -3.28 -0.39 6.79
CA ILE A 229 -4.14 0.45 5.95
C ILE A 229 -5.59 0.29 6.41
N THR A 230 -6.12 -0.91 6.28
CA THR A 230 -7.50 -1.27 6.65
C THR A 230 -7.54 -2.23 7.84
N SER A 231 -6.51 -3.07 8.01
CA SER A 231 -6.36 -3.99 9.14
C SER A 231 -5.95 -3.26 10.43
N PRO A 232 -6.15 -3.85 11.63
CA PRO A 232 -5.73 -3.27 12.91
C PRO A 232 -4.20 -3.26 13.10
N ALA A 233 -3.44 -4.03 12.30
CA ALA A 233 -1.99 -3.97 12.25
C ALA A 233 -1.48 -4.32 10.86
N GLY A 234 -0.36 -3.72 10.44
CA GLY A 234 0.47 -4.14 9.33
C GLY A 234 1.65 -4.96 9.84
N THR A 235 2.33 -5.67 8.94
CA THR A 235 3.52 -6.45 9.34
C THR A 235 4.64 -5.56 9.91
N ALA A 236 4.77 -4.32 9.42
CA ALA A 236 5.74 -3.38 9.96
C ALA A 236 5.35 -2.93 11.39
N ASP A 237 4.06 -2.65 11.64
CA ASP A 237 3.57 -2.24 12.96
C ASP A 237 3.77 -3.36 13.99
N THR A 238 3.42 -4.60 13.63
CA THR A 238 3.62 -5.77 14.49
C THR A 238 5.11 -6.03 14.78
N MET A 239 5.96 -5.88 13.77
CA MET A 239 7.40 -6.09 13.96
C MET A 239 8.05 -4.98 14.77
N GLU A 240 7.57 -3.73 14.66
CA GLU A 240 8.09 -2.56 15.38
C GLU A 240 7.94 -2.67 16.90
N VAL A 241 6.93 -3.44 17.36
CA VAL A 241 6.78 -3.77 18.79
C VAL A 241 7.98 -4.55 19.31
N MET A 242 8.58 -5.40 18.47
CA MET A 242 9.65 -6.31 18.85
C MET A 242 11.06 -5.85 18.44
N ALA A 243 11.16 -5.06 17.37
CA ALA A 243 12.45 -4.55 16.87
C ALA A 243 12.26 -3.32 15.97
N PRO A 244 13.28 -2.43 15.86
CA PRO A 244 13.22 -1.30 14.93
C PRO A 244 12.99 -1.74 13.48
N VAL A 245 12.05 -1.08 12.78
CA VAL A 245 11.70 -1.35 11.37
C VAL A 245 12.07 -0.21 10.43
N ASN A 246 12.26 1.00 10.94
CA ASN A 246 12.65 2.16 10.16
C ASN A 246 14.18 2.23 10.06
N LEU A 247 14.74 1.54 9.08
CA LEU A 247 16.19 1.39 8.89
C LEU A 247 16.64 2.02 7.58
N SER A 248 17.85 2.59 7.57
CA SER A 248 18.49 3.03 6.33
C SER A 248 18.81 1.84 5.42
N MET A 249 18.85 2.05 4.10
CA MET A 249 19.17 1.01 3.12
C MET A 249 20.52 0.33 3.41
N LYS A 250 21.53 1.09 3.88
CA LYS A 250 22.81 0.53 4.31
C LYS A 250 22.61 -0.47 5.45
N LYS A 251 21.85 -0.09 6.48
CA LYS A 251 21.58 -0.95 7.62
C LYS A 251 20.79 -2.20 7.23
N ILE A 252 19.81 -2.05 6.33
CA ILE A 252 19.03 -3.20 5.80
C ILE A 252 19.97 -4.19 5.11
N LYS A 253 20.86 -3.73 4.23
CA LYS A 253 21.85 -4.59 3.56
C LYS A 253 22.76 -5.29 4.56
N ASP A 254 23.26 -4.57 5.56
CA ASP A 254 24.11 -5.15 6.62
C ASP A 254 23.39 -6.25 7.42
N VAL A 255 22.10 -6.04 7.73
CA VAL A 255 21.28 -7.05 8.43
C VAL A 255 21.09 -8.30 7.55
N VAL A 256 20.71 -8.12 6.29
CA VAL A 256 20.48 -9.21 5.34
C VAL A 256 21.78 -9.99 5.06
N ASP A 257 22.89 -9.32 4.88
CA ASP A 257 24.19 -9.96 4.67
C ASP A 257 24.60 -10.84 5.87
N LYS A 258 24.28 -10.42 7.09
CA LYS A 258 24.65 -11.15 8.32
C LYS A 258 23.65 -12.25 8.70
N GLN A 259 22.36 -12.01 8.48
CA GLN A 259 21.29 -12.87 9.01
C GLN A 259 20.50 -13.62 7.93
N GLY A 260 20.67 -13.29 6.64
CA GLY A 260 19.89 -13.84 5.54
C GLY A 260 18.49 -13.25 5.39
N GLY A 261 18.03 -12.43 6.34
CA GLY A 261 16.70 -11.85 6.29
C GLY A 261 16.54 -10.64 7.19
N CYS A 262 15.45 -9.89 6.95
CA CYS A 262 14.98 -8.79 7.79
C CYS A 262 13.46 -8.65 7.66
N VAL A 263 12.83 -7.93 8.58
CA VAL A 263 11.44 -7.46 8.44
C VAL A 263 11.41 -5.97 8.75
N VAL A 264 11.29 -5.15 7.71
CA VAL A 264 11.45 -3.69 7.82
C VAL A 264 10.31 -2.95 7.14
N TRP A 265 10.13 -1.68 7.49
CA TRP A 265 9.19 -0.81 6.79
C TRP A 265 9.77 -0.36 5.44
N GLY A 266 8.95 -0.47 4.38
CA GLY A 266 9.40 -0.25 2.99
C GLY A 266 9.49 1.21 2.55
N SER A 267 9.12 2.21 3.37
CA SER A 267 9.05 3.61 2.91
C SER A 267 10.40 4.30 2.68
N GLY A 268 11.49 3.71 3.16
CA GLY A 268 12.85 4.25 2.97
C GLY A 268 13.45 3.96 1.59
N ALA A 269 12.80 3.15 0.76
CA ALA A 269 13.22 2.83 -0.59
C ALA A 269 12.10 3.22 -1.55
N ASN A 270 12.40 4.09 -2.51
CA ASN A 270 11.46 4.55 -3.55
C ASN A 270 11.17 3.44 -4.58
N LEU A 271 10.62 2.31 -4.09
CA LEU A 271 10.49 1.07 -4.88
C LEU A 271 9.43 1.15 -5.97
N SER A 272 8.36 1.88 -5.75
CA SER A 272 7.28 2.06 -6.72
C SER A 272 6.57 3.39 -6.47
N PRO A 273 7.17 4.52 -6.88
CA PRO A 273 6.62 5.84 -6.64
C PRO A 273 5.24 6.04 -7.28
N ALA A 274 5.00 5.42 -8.44
CA ALA A 274 3.69 5.43 -9.08
C ALA A 274 2.63 4.80 -8.19
N ASP A 275 2.93 3.66 -7.55
CA ASP A 275 2.00 2.97 -6.65
C ASP A 275 1.62 3.83 -5.44
N ASP A 276 2.58 4.50 -4.82
CA ASP A 276 2.33 5.38 -3.67
C ASP A 276 1.41 6.56 -4.01
N ILE A 277 1.43 7.01 -5.27
CA ILE A 277 0.54 8.05 -5.77
C ILE A 277 -0.85 7.47 -6.06
N LEU A 278 -0.92 6.35 -6.79
CA LEU A 278 -2.17 5.74 -7.25
C LEU A 278 -3.02 5.22 -6.09
N ILE A 279 -2.42 4.50 -5.13
CA ILE A 279 -3.14 3.92 -3.98
C ILE A 279 -3.85 4.99 -3.12
N ARG A 280 -3.35 6.23 -3.11
CA ARG A 280 -4.00 7.35 -2.41
C ARG A 280 -5.34 7.70 -3.05
N ILE A 281 -5.40 7.66 -4.38
CA ILE A 281 -6.60 7.98 -5.15
C ILE A 281 -7.57 6.80 -5.15
N GLU A 282 -7.06 5.57 -5.31
CA GLU A 282 -7.85 4.33 -5.21
C GLU A 282 -8.64 4.27 -3.89
N ARG A 283 -7.97 4.61 -2.78
CA ARG A 283 -8.64 4.68 -1.47
C ARG A 283 -9.75 5.73 -1.40
N ALA A 284 -9.53 6.90 -2.00
CA ALA A 284 -10.52 7.98 -1.99
C ALA A 284 -11.75 7.62 -2.86
N LEU A 285 -11.54 6.82 -3.90
CA LEU A 285 -12.58 6.34 -4.80
C LEU A 285 -13.25 5.02 -4.32
N ASP A 286 -12.67 4.36 -3.32
CA ASP A 286 -13.05 3.00 -2.87
C ASP A 286 -13.08 1.99 -4.04
N LEU A 287 -12.11 2.11 -4.96
CA LEU A 287 -11.96 1.24 -6.13
C LEU A 287 -10.85 0.22 -5.89
N ASP A 288 -11.16 -1.05 -6.16
CA ASP A 288 -10.21 -2.17 -6.15
C ASP A 288 -10.25 -2.81 -7.55
N SER A 289 -9.18 -2.65 -8.33
CA SER A 289 -9.04 -3.22 -9.67
C SER A 289 -8.03 -4.37 -9.64
N GLU A 290 -8.39 -5.52 -10.21
CA GLU A 290 -7.49 -6.69 -10.25
C GLU A 290 -6.17 -6.37 -10.97
N GLY A 291 -6.22 -5.69 -12.12
CA GLY A 291 -5.03 -5.33 -12.87
C GLY A 291 -4.11 -4.37 -12.11
N GLN A 292 -4.67 -3.38 -11.45
CA GLN A 292 -3.91 -2.42 -10.63
C GLN A 292 -3.35 -3.09 -9.37
N LEU A 293 -4.12 -3.97 -8.71
CA LEU A 293 -3.66 -4.78 -7.58
C LEU A 293 -2.44 -5.64 -7.96
N ILE A 294 -2.50 -6.33 -9.11
CA ILE A 294 -1.39 -7.16 -9.62
C ILE A 294 -0.16 -6.29 -9.85
N ALA A 295 -0.30 -5.18 -10.57
CA ALA A 295 0.80 -4.27 -10.87
C ALA A 295 1.42 -3.67 -9.60
N SER A 296 0.59 -3.22 -8.64
CA SER A 296 1.01 -2.71 -7.33
C SER A 296 1.82 -3.74 -6.54
N VAL A 297 1.34 -4.98 -6.46
CA VAL A 297 2.02 -6.03 -5.70
C VAL A 297 3.33 -6.43 -6.37
N LEU A 298 3.28 -6.78 -7.67
CA LEU A 298 4.43 -7.37 -8.35
C LEU A 298 5.54 -6.35 -8.62
N SER A 299 5.21 -5.09 -8.95
CA SER A 299 6.22 -4.05 -9.15
C SER A 299 7.08 -3.85 -7.90
N LYS A 300 6.48 -3.76 -6.72
CA LYS A 300 7.21 -3.62 -5.44
C LYS A 300 8.11 -4.82 -5.15
N LYS A 301 7.67 -6.05 -5.50
CA LYS A 301 8.46 -7.26 -5.27
C LYS A 301 9.68 -7.34 -6.19
N VAL A 302 9.50 -7.05 -7.47
CA VAL A 302 10.61 -6.98 -8.43
C VAL A 302 11.56 -5.84 -8.08
N ALA A 303 11.06 -4.66 -7.72
CA ALA A 303 11.88 -3.52 -7.29
C ALA A 303 12.67 -3.82 -6.00
N ALA A 304 12.08 -4.56 -5.05
CA ALA A 304 12.78 -5.05 -3.86
C ALA A 304 13.84 -6.12 -4.16
N GLY A 305 13.98 -6.58 -5.40
CA GLY A 305 14.96 -7.56 -5.84
C GLY A 305 14.55 -9.02 -5.60
N SER A 306 13.27 -9.29 -5.36
CA SER A 306 12.76 -10.66 -5.21
C SER A 306 12.82 -11.42 -6.53
N THR A 307 13.22 -12.69 -6.49
CA THR A 307 13.27 -13.61 -7.63
C THR A 307 12.23 -14.72 -7.56
N HIS A 308 11.79 -15.06 -6.34
CA HIS A 308 10.79 -16.07 -6.06
C HIS A 308 9.77 -15.51 -5.07
N LEU A 309 8.49 -15.66 -5.36
CA LEU A 309 7.41 -15.10 -4.55
C LEU A 309 6.30 -16.12 -4.32
N VAL A 310 5.93 -16.34 -3.07
CA VAL A 310 4.66 -16.99 -2.71
C VAL A 310 3.65 -15.92 -2.33
N VAL A 311 2.47 -15.98 -2.95
CA VAL A 311 1.33 -15.11 -2.63
C VAL A 311 0.27 -15.89 -1.88
N ASP A 312 0.00 -15.46 -0.66
CA ASP A 312 -1.09 -15.96 0.18
C ASP A 312 -2.38 -15.22 -0.18
N MET A 313 -3.38 -15.98 -0.60
CA MET A 313 -4.65 -15.48 -1.14
C MET A 313 -5.82 -16.01 -0.30
N PRO A 314 -6.17 -15.34 0.81
CA PRO A 314 -7.30 -15.75 1.65
C PRO A 314 -8.63 -15.55 0.94
N VAL A 315 -9.52 -16.54 1.00
CA VAL A 315 -10.89 -16.51 0.45
C VAL A 315 -11.91 -16.67 1.57
N GLY A 316 -12.92 -15.82 1.59
CA GLY A 316 -14.00 -15.84 2.58
C GLY A 316 -14.91 -14.63 2.46
N ASP A 317 -16.08 -14.67 3.06
CA ASP A 317 -17.18 -13.70 2.86
C ASP A 317 -16.81 -12.26 3.26
N THR A 318 -15.90 -12.09 4.22
CA THR A 318 -15.55 -10.80 4.81
C THR A 318 -14.09 -10.37 4.56
N VAL A 319 -13.39 -11.06 3.64
CA VAL A 319 -12.06 -10.68 3.14
C VAL A 319 -12.15 -10.03 1.74
N LYS A 320 -11.01 -9.75 1.11
CA LYS A 320 -10.97 -9.13 -0.21
C LYS A 320 -11.57 -10.02 -1.30
N LEU A 321 -11.22 -11.30 -1.31
CA LEU A 321 -11.73 -12.29 -2.27
C LEU A 321 -12.83 -13.12 -1.62
N ARG A 322 -14.03 -13.04 -2.21
CA ARG A 322 -15.24 -13.63 -1.64
C ARG A 322 -15.63 -14.97 -2.28
N SER A 323 -14.98 -15.36 -3.38
CA SER A 323 -15.25 -16.64 -4.03
C SER A 323 -13.98 -17.32 -4.52
N ILE A 324 -14.02 -18.63 -4.62
CA ILE A 324 -12.93 -19.46 -5.16
C ILE A 324 -12.72 -19.17 -6.65
N GLU A 325 -13.78 -18.85 -7.39
CA GLU A 325 -13.73 -18.52 -8.81
C GLU A 325 -12.92 -17.24 -9.03
N ALA A 326 -13.21 -16.17 -8.27
CA ALA A 326 -12.46 -14.91 -8.32
C ALA A 326 -11.00 -15.13 -7.92
N ALA A 327 -10.75 -15.95 -6.88
CA ALA A 327 -9.39 -16.29 -6.46
C ALA A 327 -8.61 -17.04 -7.55
N ASN A 328 -9.23 -18.00 -8.22
CA ASN A 328 -8.61 -18.75 -9.31
C ASN A 328 -8.33 -17.87 -10.53
N HIS A 329 -9.24 -16.95 -10.86
CA HIS A 329 -9.02 -15.99 -11.94
C HIS A 329 -7.80 -15.09 -11.62
N LEU A 330 -7.80 -14.45 -10.46
CA LEU A 330 -6.71 -13.59 -10.02
C LEU A 330 -5.38 -14.34 -9.92
N LYS A 331 -5.39 -15.60 -9.45
CA LYS A 331 -4.21 -16.48 -9.41
C LYS A 331 -3.58 -16.65 -10.79
N ILE A 332 -4.38 -17.02 -11.80
CA ILE A 332 -3.89 -17.22 -13.17
C ILE A 332 -3.27 -15.93 -13.71
N LEU A 333 -3.94 -14.80 -13.55
CA LEU A 333 -3.42 -13.51 -14.00
C LEU A 333 -2.12 -13.13 -13.28
N MET A 334 -2.07 -13.28 -11.95
CA MET A 334 -0.85 -12.99 -11.19
C MET A 334 0.34 -13.84 -11.61
N GLU A 335 0.13 -15.15 -11.83
CA GLU A 335 1.19 -16.07 -12.25
C GLU A 335 1.68 -15.74 -13.67
N GLN A 336 0.78 -15.40 -14.60
CA GLN A 336 1.14 -14.98 -15.96
C GLN A 336 1.92 -13.66 -15.96
N VAL A 337 1.45 -12.64 -15.24
CA VAL A 337 2.15 -11.35 -15.13
C VAL A 337 3.50 -11.50 -14.43
N GLY A 338 3.55 -12.28 -13.34
CA GLY A 338 4.79 -12.58 -12.61
C GLY A 338 5.85 -13.18 -13.54
N ASN A 339 5.49 -14.20 -14.32
CA ASN A 339 6.39 -14.80 -15.31
C ASN A 339 6.86 -13.79 -16.36
N ALA A 340 5.95 -12.94 -16.87
CA ALA A 340 6.27 -11.93 -17.89
C ALA A 340 7.25 -10.86 -17.40
N VAL A 341 7.30 -10.60 -16.08
CA VAL A 341 8.25 -9.65 -15.47
C VAL A 341 9.48 -10.33 -14.85
N GLY A 342 9.65 -11.65 -15.06
CA GLY A 342 10.82 -12.42 -14.61
C GLY A 342 10.80 -12.84 -13.14
N LEU A 343 9.62 -12.84 -12.49
CA LEU A 343 9.42 -13.26 -11.13
C LEU A 343 8.81 -14.67 -11.09
N LYS A 344 9.51 -15.66 -10.54
CA LYS A 344 8.93 -16.98 -10.27
C LYS A 344 7.89 -16.84 -9.16
N LEU A 345 6.64 -17.13 -9.47
CA LEU A 345 5.52 -16.86 -8.57
C LEU A 345 4.63 -18.09 -8.43
N LYS A 346 4.18 -18.34 -7.20
CA LYS A 346 3.15 -19.33 -6.86
C LYS A 346 2.10 -18.69 -5.97
N VAL A 347 0.84 -18.80 -6.35
CA VAL A 347 -0.29 -18.36 -5.54
C VAL A 347 -0.85 -19.54 -4.75
N VAL A 348 -1.03 -19.34 -3.44
CA VAL A 348 -1.62 -20.31 -2.52
C VAL A 348 -2.94 -19.76 -2.02
N VAL A 349 -4.04 -20.39 -2.41
CA VAL A 349 -5.38 -20.06 -1.91
C VAL A 349 -5.51 -20.64 -0.49
N THR A 350 -5.94 -19.80 0.45
CA THR A 350 -6.05 -20.16 1.86
C THR A 350 -7.41 -19.78 2.43
N ASP A 351 -7.79 -20.36 3.56
CA ASP A 351 -9.05 -20.03 4.24
C ASP A 351 -9.03 -18.63 4.84
N GLY A 352 -10.01 -17.81 4.52
CA GLY A 352 -10.22 -16.45 5.03
C GLY A 352 -11.52 -16.29 5.82
N SER A 353 -12.16 -17.37 6.23
CA SER A 353 -13.45 -17.37 6.89
C SER A 353 -13.46 -16.75 8.29
N GLN A 354 -12.29 -16.69 8.94
CA GLN A 354 -12.09 -16.09 10.26
C GLN A 354 -10.69 -15.49 10.39
N PRO A 355 -10.42 -14.64 11.41
CA PRO A 355 -9.08 -14.16 11.72
C PRO A 355 -8.07 -15.31 11.91
N VAL A 356 -6.78 -15.05 11.65
CA VAL A 356 -5.69 -16.01 11.88
C VAL A 356 -4.96 -15.66 13.17
N GLY A 357 -4.67 -16.66 13.99
CA GLY A 357 -4.18 -16.43 15.36
C GLY A 357 -5.30 -16.04 16.28
N ILE A 358 -4.99 -15.51 17.44
CA ILE A 358 -5.95 -15.07 18.45
C ILE A 358 -5.84 -13.58 18.77
N GLY A 359 -4.76 -12.92 18.37
CA GLY A 359 -4.48 -11.51 18.58
C GLY A 359 -4.74 -10.67 17.33
N LEU A 360 -5.40 -9.52 17.50
CA LEU A 360 -5.67 -8.53 16.46
C LEU A 360 -5.20 -7.16 16.93
N GLY A 361 -4.09 -6.69 16.42
CA GLY A 361 -3.38 -5.48 16.83
C GLY A 361 -1.89 -5.75 17.05
N PRO A 362 -1.02 -4.72 16.98
CA PRO A 362 0.43 -4.93 16.87
C PRO A 362 1.03 -5.84 17.95
N SER A 363 0.85 -5.52 19.22
CA SER A 363 1.40 -6.32 20.34
C SER A 363 0.76 -7.70 20.44
N LEU A 364 -0.54 -7.80 20.23
CA LEU A 364 -1.26 -9.06 20.36
C LEU A 364 -0.85 -10.04 19.25
N GLU A 365 -0.69 -9.56 18.01
CA GLU A 365 -0.15 -10.34 16.90
C GLU A 365 1.33 -10.69 17.10
N ALA A 366 2.11 -9.81 17.74
CA ALA A 366 3.50 -10.10 18.09
C ALA A 366 3.61 -11.24 19.13
N MET A 367 2.70 -11.26 20.12
CA MET A 367 2.59 -12.38 21.09
C MET A 367 2.29 -13.71 20.40
N ASP A 368 1.37 -13.71 19.43
CA ASP A 368 1.05 -14.92 18.66
C ASP A 368 2.25 -15.42 17.84
N ILE A 369 2.98 -14.52 17.17
CA ILE A 369 4.22 -14.85 16.46
C ILE A 369 5.24 -15.51 17.40
N LEU A 370 5.47 -14.89 18.55
CA LEU A 370 6.45 -15.40 19.53
C LEU A 370 6.04 -16.75 20.10
N SER A 371 4.76 -16.94 20.40
CA SER A 371 4.27 -18.23 20.91
C SER A 371 4.47 -19.35 19.90
N VAL A 372 4.23 -19.08 18.59
CA VAL A 372 4.53 -20.05 17.52
C VAL A 372 6.02 -20.31 17.39
N LEU A 373 6.86 -19.28 17.36
CA LEU A 373 8.31 -19.43 17.24
C LEU A 373 8.95 -20.16 18.43
N ARG A 374 8.40 -19.99 19.62
CA ARG A 374 8.84 -20.64 20.86
C ARG A 374 8.30 -22.06 21.03
N ASN A 375 7.43 -22.51 20.13
CA ASN A 375 6.71 -23.79 20.23
C ASN A 375 5.91 -23.90 21.54
N GLU A 376 5.28 -22.81 21.98
CA GLU A 376 4.46 -22.81 23.19
C GLU A 376 3.22 -23.70 23.01
N LYS A 377 2.82 -24.41 24.06
CA LYS A 377 1.71 -25.37 24.02
C LYS A 377 0.38 -24.75 23.56
N ASN A 378 0.17 -23.46 23.88
CA ASN A 378 -1.04 -22.72 23.57
C ASN A 378 -0.87 -21.79 22.35
N ALA A 379 0.18 -22.00 21.54
CA ALA A 379 0.37 -21.22 20.31
C ALA A 379 -0.80 -21.43 19.34
N PRO A 380 -1.24 -20.37 18.61
CA PRO A 380 -2.31 -20.50 17.62
C PRO A 380 -1.94 -21.51 16.53
N ALA A 381 -2.69 -22.63 16.49
CA ALA A 381 -2.41 -23.72 15.56
C ALA A 381 -2.61 -23.31 14.09
N ASP A 382 -3.62 -22.51 13.81
CA ASP A 382 -3.93 -21.98 12.47
C ASP A 382 -2.82 -21.07 11.93
N LEU A 383 -2.27 -20.17 12.74
CA LEU A 383 -1.13 -19.33 12.38
C LEU A 383 0.13 -20.18 12.13
N ARG A 384 0.36 -21.19 12.97
CA ARG A 384 1.47 -22.13 12.81
C ARG A 384 1.35 -22.89 11.50
N GLU A 385 0.22 -23.55 11.26
CA GLU A 385 -0.02 -24.37 10.07
C GLU A 385 0.07 -23.55 8.79
N ARG A 386 -0.55 -22.36 8.75
CA ARG A 386 -0.46 -21.45 7.60
C ARG A 386 0.97 -21.00 7.33
N SER A 387 1.73 -20.69 8.38
CA SER A 387 3.14 -20.31 8.24
C SER A 387 3.98 -21.44 7.66
N LEU A 388 3.75 -22.67 8.12
CA LEU A 388 4.44 -23.86 7.62
C LEU A 388 4.06 -24.20 6.18
N LEU A 389 2.77 -24.12 5.84
CA LEU A 389 2.28 -24.32 4.48
C LEU A 389 2.95 -23.34 3.51
N LEU A 390 2.86 -22.04 3.80
CA LEU A 390 3.43 -20.99 2.93
C LEU A 390 4.96 -21.06 2.85
N THR A 391 5.63 -21.44 3.94
CA THR A 391 7.07 -21.68 3.93
C THR A 391 7.42 -22.87 3.07
N GLY A 392 6.68 -23.98 3.22
CA GLY A 392 6.87 -25.17 2.42
C GLY A 392 6.79 -24.89 0.93
N GLU A 393 5.72 -24.20 0.52
CA GLU A 393 5.52 -23.79 -0.86
C GLU A 393 6.66 -22.88 -1.37
N LEU A 394 7.19 -22.00 -0.52
CA LEU A 394 8.30 -21.13 -0.88
C LEU A 394 9.62 -21.89 -1.04
N LEU A 395 9.89 -22.88 -0.18
CA LEU A 395 11.08 -23.72 -0.27
C LEU A 395 11.07 -24.59 -1.52
N GLU A 396 9.91 -25.11 -1.92
CA GLU A 396 9.72 -25.90 -3.14
C GLU A 396 9.83 -25.02 -4.39
N LEU A 397 9.20 -23.86 -4.41
CA LEU A 397 9.30 -22.88 -5.50
C LEU A 397 10.75 -22.44 -5.73
N ALA A 398 11.50 -22.25 -4.65
CA ALA A 398 12.93 -21.94 -4.69
C ALA A 398 13.82 -23.10 -5.16
N GLY A 399 13.28 -24.31 -5.29
CA GLY A 399 14.06 -25.51 -5.58
C GLY A 399 15.02 -25.91 -4.46
N PHE A 400 14.80 -25.41 -3.24
CA PHE A 400 15.62 -25.74 -2.07
C PHE A 400 15.39 -27.16 -1.58
N VAL A 401 14.16 -27.65 -1.72
CA VAL A 401 13.76 -29.02 -1.46
C VAL A 401 12.93 -29.57 -2.62
N LYS A 402 12.84 -30.91 -2.72
CA LYS A 402 11.95 -31.57 -3.69
C LYS A 402 10.48 -31.26 -3.37
N SER A 403 9.63 -31.29 -4.39
CA SER A 403 8.18 -31.16 -4.25
C SER A 403 7.61 -32.14 -3.20
N GLY A 404 6.72 -31.65 -2.34
CA GLY A 404 6.11 -32.38 -1.24
C GLY A 404 6.98 -32.48 0.02
N LYS A 405 8.20 -31.89 0.05
CA LYS A 405 9.08 -31.91 1.22
C LYS A 405 9.20 -30.56 1.95
N GLY A 406 8.60 -29.51 1.40
CA GLY A 406 8.74 -28.16 1.92
C GLY A 406 8.14 -28.01 3.31
N TYR A 407 6.90 -28.48 3.50
CA TYR A 407 6.22 -28.40 4.80
C TYR A 407 6.99 -29.13 5.92
N GLU A 408 7.42 -30.37 5.68
CA GLU A 408 8.18 -31.15 6.66
C GLU A 408 9.50 -30.46 7.04
N THR A 409 10.19 -29.89 6.05
CA THR A 409 11.43 -29.15 6.27
C THR A 409 11.21 -27.91 7.13
N ALA A 410 10.17 -27.13 6.82
CA ALA A 410 9.78 -25.95 7.60
C ALA A 410 9.41 -26.33 9.05
N ALA A 411 8.64 -27.41 9.22
CA ALA A 411 8.22 -27.89 10.54
C ALA A 411 9.41 -28.34 11.40
N LYS A 412 10.41 -28.97 10.82
CA LYS A 412 11.66 -29.37 11.52
C LYS A 412 12.42 -28.14 12.03
N VAL A 413 12.58 -27.10 11.21
CA VAL A 413 13.28 -25.88 11.62
C VAL A 413 12.53 -25.13 12.72
N LEU A 414 11.20 -25.11 12.64
CA LEU A 414 10.38 -24.47 13.67
C LEU A 414 10.47 -25.26 15.00
N SER A 415 10.27 -26.59 14.96
CA SER A 415 10.24 -27.41 16.15
C SER A 415 11.60 -27.55 16.84
N SER A 416 12.73 -27.45 16.11
CA SER A 416 14.09 -27.42 16.70
C SER A 416 14.38 -26.13 17.47
N GLY A 417 13.56 -25.09 17.32
CA GLY A 417 13.80 -23.75 17.88
C GLY A 417 14.80 -22.90 17.10
N ASP A 418 15.31 -23.38 15.96
CA ASP A 418 16.28 -22.63 15.16
C ASP A 418 15.62 -21.40 14.49
N ALA A 419 14.34 -21.49 14.15
CA ALA A 419 13.56 -20.34 13.69
C ALA A 419 13.50 -19.22 14.75
N TYR A 420 13.27 -19.56 16.02
CA TYR A 420 13.25 -18.57 17.10
C TYR A 420 14.63 -17.94 17.35
N LYS A 421 15.69 -18.75 17.34
CA LYS A 421 17.08 -18.24 17.45
C LYS A 421 17.38 -17.25 16.31
N LYS A 422 16.99 -17.61 15.09
CA LYS A 422 17.17 -16.75 13.89
C LYS A 422 16.36 -15.46 14.01
N PHE A 423 15.09 -15.52 14.43
CA PHE A 423 14.27 -14.34 14.68
C PHE A 423 14.92 -13.36 15.64
N ARG A 424 15.41 -13.87 16.81
CA ARG A 424 16.11 -13.07 17.80
C ARG A 424 17.39 -12.43 17.25
N ALA A 425 18.13 -13.15 16.40
CA ALA A 425 19.33 -12.65 15.74
C ALA A 425 19.00 -11.54 14.74
N ILE A 426 17.91 -11.67 13.97
CA ILE A 426 17.41 -10.62 13.07
C ILE A 426 17.01 -9.38 13.86
N CYS A 427 16.20 -9.50 14.91
CA CYS A 427 15.79 -8.40 15.77
C CYS A 427 17.01 -7.65 16.34
N LYS A 428 17.98 -8.39 16.91
CA LYS A 428 19.22 -7.80 17.44
C LYS A 428 20.01 -7.08 16.34
N ALA A 429 20.09 -7.64 15.15
CA ALA A 429 20.79 -7.00 14.03
C ALA A 429 20.05 -5.75 13.52
N GLN A 430 18.72 -5.70 13.60
CA GLN A 430 17.92 -4.52 13.27
C GLN A 430 18.10 -3.38 14.30
N GLY A 431 18.45 -3.67 15.54
CA GLY A 431 18.76 -2.63 16.54
C GLY A 431 18.30 -2.94 17.95
N GLY A 432 17.73 -4.12 18.20
CA GLY A 432 17.29 -4.55 19.53
C GLY A 432 16.14 -5.51 19.48
N TYR A 433 15.74 -5.97 20.66
CA TYR A 433 14.58 -6.83 20.83
C TYR A 433 13.83 -6.41 22.09
N THR A 434 12.52 -6.28 21.98
CA THR A 434 11.60 -5.97 23.07
C THR A 434 10.52 -7.03 23.13
N GLU A 435 10.11 -7.44 24.33
CA GLU A 435 8.94 -8.29 24.51
C GLU A 435 7.66 -7.45 24.34
N PRO A 436 6.63 -7.98 23.64
CA PRO A 436 5.34 -7.33 23.55
C PRO A 436 4.60 -7.34 24.90
N GLU A 437 3.82 -6.29 25.16
CA GLU A 437 3.05 -6.13 26.38
C GLU A 437 1.57 -5.92 26.07
N PHE A 438 0.68 -6.22 27.02
CA PHE A 438 -0.73 -5.88 26.97
C PHE A 438 -0.96 -4.40 27.28
N ALA A 439 -2.05 -3.84 26.75
CA ALA A 439 -2.51 -2.51 27.12
C ALA A 439 -3.04 -2.48 28.57
N LYS A 440 -3.15 -1.27 29.11
CA LYS A 440 -3.51 -1.02 30.50
C LYS A 440 -4.95 -1.41 30.82
N TYR A 441 -5.88 -1.08 29.94
CA TYR A 441 -7.31 -1.32 30.14
C TYR A 441 -7.74 -2.53 29.32
N ARG A 442 -8.65 -3.32 29.90
CA ARG A 442 -9.24 -4.46 29.21
C ARG A 442 -10.72 -4.58 29.52
N HIS A 443 -11.49 -5.13 28.57
CA HIS A 443 -12.89 -5.44 28.77
C HIS A 443 -13.26 -6.75 28.07
N ASP A 444 -13.91 -7.64 28.80
CA ASP A 444 -14.29 -8.96 28.30
C ASP A 444 -15.70 -8.93 27.70
N ILE A 445 -15.85 -9.49 26.51
CA ILE A 445 -17.14 -9.64 25.83
C ILE A 445 -17.55 -11.10 25.87
N HIS A 446 -18.73 -11.34 26.42
CA HIS A 446 -19.26 -12.68 26.69
C HIS A 446 -20.44 -13.03 25.79
N ALA A 447 -20.67 -14.34 25.57
CA ALA A 447 -21.82 -14.85 24.84
C ALA A 447 -23.12 -14.52 25.58
N ASN A 448 -24.08 -13.93 24.89
CA ASN A 448 -25.40 -13.59 25.44
C ASN A 448 -26.39 -14.78 25.45
N HIS A 449 -26.10 -15.84 24.67
CA HIS A 449 -26.83 -17.11 24.63
C HIS A 449 -25.88 -18.26 24.31
N SER A 450 -26.36 -19.50 24.47
CA SER A 450 -25.62 -20.71 24.12
C SER A 450 -25.87 -21.09 22.66
N GLY A 451 -24.89 -21.70 22.00
CA GLY A 451 -24.97 -22.13 20.60
C GLY A 451 -23.63 -22.48 20.02
N ILE A 452 -23.53 -22.49 18.71
CA ILE A 452 -22.30 -22.73 17.95
C ILE A 452 -21.92 -21.44 17.20
N VAL A 453 -20.64 -21.06 17.21
CA VAL A 453 -20.12 -19.95 16.43
C VAL A 453 -20.23 -20.29 14.92
N ARG A 454 -21.10 -19.58 14.20
CA ARG A 454 -21.40 -19.81 12.77
C ARG A 454 -20.64 -18.89 11.83
N SER A 455 -20.36 -17.67 12.25
CA SER A 455 -19.53 -16.75 11.47
C SER A 455 -18.83 -15.75 12.36
N ILE A 456 -17.69 -15.23 11.86
CA ILE A 456 -16.94 -14.12 12.44
C ILE A 456 -16.74 -13.11 11.33
N ASP A 457 -17.24 -11.89 11.51
CA ASP A 457 -17.01 -10.82 10.54
C ASP A 457 -15.62 -10.21 10.74
N ASN A 458 -14.69 -10.53 9.83
CA ASN A 458 -13.31 -10.03 9.85
C ASN A 458 -13.22 -8.51 9.82
N ARG A 459 -14.15 -7.82 9.16
CA ARG A 459 -14.17 -6.36 9.05
C ARG A 459 -14.65 -5.72 10.33
N LYS A 460 -15.73 -6.27 10.92
CA LYS A 460 -16.31 -5.77 12.16
C LYS A 460 -15.36 -5.97 13.35
N ILE A 461 -14.77 -7.17 13.51
CA ILE A 461 -13.80 -7.41 14.60
C ILE A 461 -12.52 -6.57 14.41
N SER A 462 -12.06 -6.35 13.16
CA SER A 462 -10.99 -5.40 12.87
C SER A 462 -11.36 -3.97 13.25
N ARG A 463 -12.63 -3.58 13.04
CA ARG A 463 -13.11 -2.25 13.43
C ARG A 463 -13.11 -2.07 14.93
N VAL A 464 -13.49 -3.09 15.71
CA VAL A 464 -13.38 -3.07 17.18
C VAL A 464 -11.93 -2.81 17.59
N ALA A 465 -10.96 -3.57 17.04
CA ALA A 465 -9.55 -3.41 17.34
C ALA A 465 -9.02 -2.01 16.99
N LYS A 466 -9.48 -1.43 15.87
CA LYS A 466 -9.11 -0.06 15.47
C LYS A 466 -9.70 1.00 16.39
N LEU A 467 -10.95 0.86 16.79
CA LEU A 467 -11.58 1.77 17.74
C LEU A 467 -10.96 1.65 19.15
N ALA A 468 -10.38 0.50 19.46
CA ALA A 468 -9.58 0.29 20.67
C ALA A 468 -8.21 0.99 20.65
N GLY A 469 -7.81 1.59 19.50
CA GLY A 469 -6.58 2.36 19.34
C GLY A 469 -5.53 1.75 18.40
N ALA A 470 -5.70 0.51 17.92
CA ALA A 470 -4.74 -0.09 16.99
C ALA A 470 -4.82 0.55 15.59
N PRO A 471 -3.70 0.75 14.86
CA PRO A 471 -2.33 0.42 15.25
C PRO A 471 -1.58 1.55 15.99
N ASP A 472 -2.17 2.76 16.11
CA ASP A 472 -1.51 3.96 16.62
C ASP A 472 -1.09 3.79 18.08
N HIS A 473 -1.87 3.04 18.84
CA HIS A 473 -1.51 2.52 20.17
C HIS A 473 -1.14 1.04 20.06
N PRO A 474 0.17 0.69 20.01
CA PRO A 474 0.62 -0.65 19.65
C PRO A 474 0.14 -1.77 20.56
N ARG A 475 -0.19 -1.49 21.81
CA ARG A 475 -0.69 -2.50 22.78
C ARG A 475 -2.20 -2.73 22.69
N ALA A 476 -2.91 -1.81 21.99
CA ALA A 476 -4.36 -1.89 21.81
C ALA A 476 -4.76 -2.96 20.78
N GLY A 477 -5.96 -3.49 20.92
CA GLY A 477 -6.50 -4.47 19.99
C GLY A 477 -7.55 -5.39 20.59
N VAL A 478 -7.73 -6.54 19.96
CA VAL A 478 -8.68 -7.58 20.36
C VAL A 478 -7.98 -8.92 20.46
N ARG A 479 -8.27 -9.68 21.51
CA ARG A 479 -7.87 -11.09 21.60
C ARG A 479 -9.12 -11.95 21.66
N TYR A 480 -9.31 -12.85 20.68
CA TYR A 480 -10.53 -13.63 20.58
C TYR A 480 -10.33 -15.11 20.92
N PHE A 481 -11.40 -15.76 21.44
CA PHE A 481 -11.32 -17.12 22.00
C PHE A 481 -12.42 -18.04 21.48
N ALA A 482 -13.26 -17.55 20.58
CA ALA A 482 -14.41 -18.28 20.05
C ALA A 482 -14.29 -18.47 18.53
N PRO A 483 -13.42 -19.40 18.05
CA PRO A 483 -13.28 -19.68 16.61
C PRO A 483 -14.54 -20.31 16.02
N LEU A 484 -14.63 -20.30 14.69
CA LEU A 484 -15.71 -20.98 13.95
C LEU A 484 -15.90 -22.43 14.39
N GLY A 485 -17.16 -22.84 14.54
CA GLY A 485 -17.53 -24.17 14.95
C GLY A 485 -17.46 -24.43 16.47
N LYS A 486 -16.94 -23.50 17.26
CA LYS A 486 -16.88 -23.66 18.72
C LYS A 486 -18.28 -23.61 19.32
N ALA A 487 -18.61 -24.63 20.13
CA ALA A 487 -19.77 -24.59 21.02
C ALA A 487 -19.48 -23.65 22.20
N VAL A 488 -20.38 -22.73 22.45
CA VAL A 488 -20.32 -21.75 23.56
C VAL A 488 -21.59 -21.79 24.39
N LYS A 489 -21.45 -21.55 25.68
CA LYS A 489 -22.58 -21.36 26.61
C LYS A 489 -22.79 -19.88 26.86
N LYS A 490 -24.00 -19.49 27.26
CA LYS A 490 -24.25 -18.13 27.76
C LYS A 490 -23.26 -17.80 28.89
N GLY A 491 -22.58 -16.67 28.76
CA GLY A 491 -21.53 -16.22 29.67
C GLY A 491 -20.12 -16.64 29.32
N ASP A 492 -19.90 -17.51 28.32
CA ASP A 492 -18.54 -17.85 27.85
C ASP A 492 -17.86 -16.63 27.22
N LEU A 493 -16.55 -16.50 27.45
CA LEU A 493 -15.72 -15.45 26.89
C LEU A 493 -15.58 -15.64 25.37
N LEU A 494 -15.98 -14.61 24.61
CA LEU A 494 -15.84 -14.57 23.15
C LEU A 494 -14.54 -13.86 22.76
N TYR A 495 -14.29 -12.67 23.28
CA TYR A 495 -13.07 -11.91 23.05
C TYR A 495 -12.87 -10.85 24.13
N THR A 496 -11.61 -10.40 24.28
CA THR A 496 -11.21 -9.30 25.17
C THR A 496 -10.72 -8.12 24.34
N ILE A 497 -11.19 -6.93 24.64
CA ILE A 497 -10.73 -5.66 24.06
C ILE A 497 -9.63 -5.10 24.97
N PHE A 498 -8.50 -4.68 24.38
CA PHE A 498 -7.38 -4.05 25.05
C PHE A 498 -7.20 -2.62 24.54
N THR A 499 -7.05 -1.63 25.44
CA THR A 499 -6.91 -0.21 25.10
C THR A 499 -5.92 0.50 26.01
N GLU A 500 -5.29 1.56 25.50
CA GLU A 500 -4.40 2.41 26.33
C GLU A 500 -5.17 3.49 27.09
N THR A 501 -6.38 3.86 26.63
CA THR A 501 -7.21 4.91 27.22
C THR A 501 -8.65 4.46 27.44
N GLU A 502 -9.31 5.06 28.43
CA GLU A 502 -10.74 4.81 28.71
C GLU A 502 -11.65 5.33 27.59
N GLY A 503 -11.24 6.41 26.89
CA GLY A 503 -11.99 6.97 25.77
C GLY A 503 -12.05 6.00 24.59
N GLU A 504 -10.95 5.34 24.24
CA GLU A 504 -10.90 4.30 23.19
C GLU A 504 -11.76 3.09 23.57
N LEU A 505 -11.69 2.68 24.86
CA LEU A 505 -12.54 1.61 25.34
C LEU A 505 -14.02 1.96 25.17
N TYR A 506 -14.40 3.18 25.53
CA TYR A 506 -15.76 3.66 25.35
C TYR A 506 -16.21 3.57 23.87
N TYR A 507 -15.41 4.06 22.92
CA TYR A 507 -15.75 4.00 21.49
C TYR A 507 -15.86 2.56 20.98
N ALA A 508 -14.93 1.69 21.36
CA ALA A 508 -14.98 0.28 20.99
C ALA A 508 -16.25 -0.39 21.51
N LEU A 509 -16.63 -0.14 22.79
CA LEU A 509 -17.84 -0.68 23.41
C LEU A 509 -19.12 -0.13 22.80
N GLN A 510 -19.16 1.16 22.40
CA GLN A 510 -20.33 1.71 21.69
C GLN A 510 -20.54 0.98 20.36
N TYR A 511 -19.46 0.72 19.61
CA TYR A 511 -19.55 -0.03 18.36
C TYR A 511 -20.05 -1.47 18.58
N VAL A 512 -19.53 -2.17 19.60
CA VAL A 512 -19.97 -3.54 19.95
C VAL A 512 -21.45 -3.58 20.35
N LYS A 513 -21.99 -2.54 20.97
CA LYS A 513 -23.43 -2.46 21.31
C LYS A 513 -24.31 -2.31 20.07
N ILE A 514 -23.83 -1.61 19.04
CA ILE A 514 -24.59 -1.37 17.80
C ILE A 514 -24.50 -2.60 16.89
N GLU A 515 -23.33 -3.21 16.79
CA GLU A 515 -23.03 -4.33 15.90
C GLU A 515 -23.18 -5.67 16.63
N SER A 516 -24.37 -6.24 16.58
CA SER A 516 -24.71 -7.47 17.35
C SER A 516 -24.13 -8.76 16.75
N ASP A 517 -23.66 -8.75 15.50
CA ASP A 517 -23.25 -9.91 14.70
C ASP A 517 -21.75 -9.94 14.33
N ILE A 518 -20.89 -9.35 15.19
CA ILE A 518 -19.43 -9.46 15.06
C ILE A 518 -19.01 -10.93 15.11
N ILE A 519 -19.58 -11.67 16.06
CA ILE A 519 -19.50 -13.13 16.15
C ILE A 519 -20.94 -13.66 16.21
N LEU A 520 -21.37 -14.37 15.18
CA LEU A 520 -22.71 -14.91 15.11
C LEU A 520 -22.75 -16.30 15.75
N ILE A 521 -23.58 -16.44 16.78
CA ILE A 521 -23.85 -17.70 17.50
C ILE A 521 -25.26 -18.17 17.12
N LYS A 522 -25.42 -19.43 16.74
CA LYS A 522 -26.71 -20.08 16.46
C LYS A 522 -26.76 -21.48 17.03
#